data_b712437a816a5122d2b90241e5734bcd
#
_entry.id   b712437a816a5122d2b90241e5734bcd
#
_cell.length_a   1.000
_cell.length_b   1.000
_cell.length_c   1.000
_cell.angle_alpha   90.00
_cell.angle_beta   90.00
_cell.angle_gamma   90.00
#
_symmetry.space_group_name_H-M   'P 1'
#
loop_
_entity.id
_entity.type
_entity.pdbx_description
1 polymer ?
#
loop_
_entity_poly.entity_id
_entity_poly.type
_entity_poly.pdbx_seq_one_letter_code
_entity_poly.pdbx_strand_id
1 'polypeptide(L)'
;ESWINRLSPYQGGGSMIKNVETDSSTYLDGFHKFEAGTPPIAQVVGFSSCIDFINEVGINNIYSFENELTQYAYEQLSKFNDIKIYDDFKNQTSIISFNLNGIHFNDLAMLLDKKNIAIRTGHHCAQPFMKHFNITGNARMSFGVYNTKDDIDYFIKSLNEVKKILK
;
A
#
# COMPACT_ATOMS: atom_id res chain seq x y z
N GLU A 1 7.42 29.87 -0.59
CA GLU A 1 8.41 30.42 0.36
C GLU A 1 7.77 31.43 1.32
N SER A 2 6.91 32.33 0.86
CA SER A 2 6.25 33.33 1.69
C SER A 2 5.36 32.79 2.81
N TRP A 3 4.63 31.68 2.56
CA TRP A 3 3.78 31.05 3.57
C TRP A 3 4.59 30.33 4.66
N ILE A 4 5.66 29.64 4.29
CA ILE A 4 6.57 28.98 5.24
C ILE A 4 7.07 29.99 6.29
N ASN A 5 7.47 31.17 5.87
CA ASN A 5 7.98 32.21 6.78
C ASN A 5 6.91 32.79 7.70
N ARG A 6 5.63 32.73 7.31
CA ARG A 6 4.50 33.31 8.08
C ARG A 6 3.91 32.31 9.09
N LEU A 7 4.09 31.02 8.89
CA LEU A 7 3.56 29.99 9.77
C LEU A 7 4.45 29.83 11.01
N SER A 8 3.83 29.63 12.16
CA SER A 8 4.53 29.24 13.39
C SER A 8 4.77 27.73 13.40
N PRO A 9 5.85 27.25 14.05
CA PRO A 9 6.06 25.82 14.26
C PRO A 9 4.89 25.20 15.04
N TYR A 10 4.52 23.97 14.69
CA TYR A 10 3.51 23.21 15.41
C TYR A 10 4.06 22.68 16.75
N GLN A 11 5.32 22.28 16.78
CA GLN A 11 6.02 21.75 17.95
C GLN A 11 7.44 22.30 18.01
N GLY A 12 8.00 22.37 19.21
CA GLY A 12 9.38 22.78 19.45
C GLY A 12 10.28 21.58 19.72
N GLY A 13 11.57 21.70 19.42
CA GLY A 13 12.58 20.68 19.69
C GLY A 13 13.97 21.10 19.28
N GLY A 14 14.94 20.23 19.46
CA GLY A 14 16.32 20.47 19.00
C GLY A 14 16.39 20.71 17.48
N SER A 15 17.48 21.28 17.03
CA SER A 15 17.82 21.51 15.60
C SER A 15 16.97 22.54 14.86
N MET A 16 15.87 23.03 15.43
CA MET A 16 14.97 23.99 14.80
C MET A 16 14.92 25.35 15.52
N ILE A 17 15.53 25.44 16.68
CA ILE A 17 15.49 26.61 17.56
C ILE A 17 16.70 27.50 17.28
N LYS A 18 16.48 28.83 17.21
CA LYS A 18 17.52 29.85 17.10
C LYS A 18 17.95 30.37 18.46
N ASN A 19 16.97 30.67 19.33
CA ASN A 19 17.19 31.08 20.70
C ASN A 19 16.05 30.64 21.61
N VAL A 20 16.33 30.32 22.88
CA VAL A 20 15.36 29.96 23.91
C VAL A 20 15.54 30.83 25.11
N GLU A 21 14.49 31.53 25.51
CA GLU A 21 14.35 32.30 26.73
C GLU A 21 13.43 31.57 27.72
N THR A 22 13.26 32.11 28.92
CA THR A 22 12.43 31.51 29.95
C THR A 22 10.95 31.38 29.54
N ASP A 23 10.45 32.32 28.77
CA ASP A 23 9.05 32.50 28.40
C ASP A 23 8.80 32.59 26.88
N SER A 24 9.85 32.47 26.09
CA SER A 24 9.75 32.59 24.63
C SER A 24 10.84 31.82 23.91
N SER A 25 10.62 31.54 22.64
CA SER A 25 11.60 30.91 21.76
C SER A 25 11.54 31.55 20.36
N THR A 26 12.68 31.63 19.72
CA THR A 26 12.80 31.98 18.31
C THR A 26 13.30 30.79 17.53
N TYR A 27 12.84 30.66 16.30
CA TYR A 27 13.07 29.49 15.47
C TYR A 27 13.92 29.84 14.25
N LEU A 28 14.50 28.83 13.63
CA LEU A 28 15.20 28.97 12.37
C LEU A 28 14.24 29.42 11.25
N ASP A 29 14.79 29.94 10.18
CA ASP A 29 14.03 30.40 9.03
C ASP A 29 13.75 29.22 8.05
N GLY A 30 12.77 29.40 7.17
CA GLY A 30 12.43 28.43 6.15
C GLY A 30 11.78 27.15 6.72
N PHE A 31 12.03 26.02 6.06
CA PHE A 31 11.41 24.72 6.42
C PHE A 31 12.02 24.11 7.70
N HIS A 32 13.24 24.47 8.06
CA HIS A 32 13.93 23.92 9.23
C HIS A 32 13.17 24.15 10.54
N LYS A 33 12.39 25.22 10.64
CA LYS A 33 11.59 25.49 11.85
C LYS A 33 10.43 24.50 12.06
N PHE A 34 10.14 23.62 11.10
CA PHE A 34 9.12 22.57 11.21
C PHE A 34 9.71 21.18 11.46
N GLU A 35 11.03 21.05 11.52
CA GLU A 35 11.75 19.80 11.69
C GLU A 35 12.34 19.72 13.11
N ALA A 36 11.45 19.41 14.08
CA ALA A 36 11.83 19.33 15.48
C ALA A 36 12.59 18.03 15.81
N GLY A 37 13.79 18.18 16.36
CA GLY A 37 14.63 17.08 16.82
C GLY A 37 15.64 16.58 15.78
N THR A 38 16.40 15.57 16.15
CA THR A 38 17.37 14.94 15.26
C THR A 38 16.65 14.22 14.13
N PRO A 39 16.98 14.47 12.85
CA PRO A 39 16.35 13.76 11.73
C PRO A 39 16.66 12.25 11.77
N PRO A 40 15.83 11.40 11.16
CA PRO A 40 16.01 9.95 11.14
C PRO A 40 17.14 9.53 10.18
N ILE A 41 18.38 9.82 10.57
CA ILE A 41 19.59 9.70 9.73
C ILE A 41 19.76 8.28 9.16
N ALA A 42 19.62 7.25 10.01
CA ALA A 42 19.78 5.87 9.58
C ALA A 42 18.73 5.46 8.51
N GLN A 43 17.50 5.91 8.69
CA GLN A 43 16.42 5.65 7.74
C GLN A 43 16.65 6.38 6.40
N VAL A 44 17.14 7.60 6.45
CA VAL A 44 17.45 8.38 5.23
C VAL A 44 18.60 7.73 4.45
N VAL A 45 19.66 7.30 5.15
CA VAL A 45 20.77 6.56 4.51
C VAL A 45 20.28 5.24 3.91
N GLY A 46 19.48 4.46 4.66
CA GLY A 46 18.88 3.23 4.14
C GLY A 46 17.95 3.45 2.94
N PHE A 47 17.22 4.56 2.91
CA PHE A 47 16.37 4.94 1.78
C PHE A 47 17.16 5.21 0.49
N SER A 48 18.38 5.76 0.61
CA SER A 48 19.28 5.90 -0.55
C SER A 48 19.55 4.55 -1.24
N SER A 49 19.82 3.51 -0.44
CA SER A 49 20.03 2.15 -0.99
C SER A 49 18.78 1.57 -1.68
N CYS A 50 17.59 1.93 -1.21
CA CYS A 50 16.34 1.56 -1.90
C CYS A 50 16.21 2.25 -3.27
N ILE A 51 16.61 3.53 -3.35
CA ILE A 51 16.61 4.29 -4.61
C ILE A 51 17.62 3.68 -5.59
N ASP A 52 18.82 3.33 -5.11
CA ASP A 52 19.86 2.68 -5.92
C ASP A 52 19.35 1.34 -6.48
N PHE A 53 18.70 0.51 -5.65
CA PHE A 53 18.08 -0.74 -6.08
C PHE A 53 17.02 -0.52 -7.19
N ILE A 54 16.12 0.47 -7.02
CA ILE A 54 15.09 0.78 -8.03
C ILE A 54 15.75 1.24 -9.34
N ASN A 55 16.81 2.04 -9.25
CA ASN A 55 17.54 2.51 -10.44
C ASN A 55 18.27 1.37 -11.14
N GLU A 56 18.87 0.44 -10.40
CA GLU A 56 19.58 -0.74 -10.94
C GLU A 56 18.60 -1.68 -11.65
N VAL A 57 17.46 -2.01 -11.04
CA VAL A 57 16.42 -2.84 -11.67
C VAL A 57 15.76 -2.10 -12.84
N GLY A 58 15.55 -0.80 -12.70
CA GLY A 58 14.87 0.06 -13.64
C GLY A 58 13.36 0.11 -13.45
N ILE A 59 12.81 1.30 -13.22
CA ILE A 59 11.38 1.50 -12.93
C ILE A 59 10.45 0.94 -14.02
N ASN A 60 10.87 1.01 -15.30
CA ASN A 60 10.09 0.47 -16.40
C ASN A 60 10.07 -1.06 -16.40
N ASN A 61 11.16 -1.71 -15.99
CA ASN A 61 11.23 -3.16 -15.84
C ASN A 61 10.33 -3.63 -14.70
N ILE A 62 10.37 -2.92 -13.56
CA ILE A 62 9.48 -3.15 -12.43
C ILE A 62 8.02 -3.07 -12.87
N TYR A 63 7.64 -1.97 -13.52
CA TYR A 63 6.29 -1.77 -14.02
C TYR A 63 5.83 -2.85 -14.98
N SER A 64 6.68 -3.23 -15.94
CA SER A 64 6.34 -4.27 -16.93
C SER A 64 6.16 -5.63 -16.28
N PHE A 65 7.04 -5.98 -15.33
CA PHE A 65 6.98 -7.24 -14.60
C PHE A 65 5.74 -7.34 -13.71
N GLU A 66 5.46 -6.29 -12.93
CA GLU A 66 4.28 -6.24 -12.07
C GLU A 66 2.98 -6.28 -12.89
N ASN A 67 2.95 -5.63 -14.05
CA ASN A 67 1.82 -5.71 -14.98
C ASN A 67 1.61 -7.14 -15.51
N GLU A 68 2.67 -7.85 -15.87
CA GLU A 68 2.57 -9.25 -16.31
C GLU A 68 1.98 -10.14 -15.22
N LEU A 69 2.44 -9.99 -13.97
CA LEU A 69 1.89 -10.73 -12.83
C LEU A 69 0.41 -10.37 -12.58
N THR A 70 0.09 -9.09 -12.67
CA THR A 70 -1.29 -8.61 -12.46
C THR A 70 -2.23 -9.16 -13.55
N GLN A 71 -1.80 -9.15 -14.79
CA GLN A 71 -2.56 -9.74 -15.89
C GLN A 71 -2.79 -11.24 -15.65
N TYR A 72 -1.74 -11.96 -15.31
CA TYR A 72 -1.83 -13.39 -15.04
C TYR A 72 -2.82 -13.68 -13.91
N ALA A 73 -2.73 -12.95 -12.80
CA ALA A 73 -3.65 -13.10 -11.67
C ALA A 73 -5.10 -12.78 -12.04
N TYR A 74 -5.32 -11.71 -12.82
CA TYR A 74 -6.63 -11.33 -13.32
C TYR A 74 -7.24 -12.43 -14.18
N GLU A 75 -6.48 -13.01 -15.12
CA GLU A 75 -6.91 -14.13 -15.95
C GLU A 75 -7.29 -15.38 -15.13
N GLN A 76 -6.52 -15.67 -14.07
CA GLN A 76 -6.84 -16.80 -13.19
C GLN A 76 -8.11 -16.54 -12.37
N LEU A 77 -8.25 -15.35 -11.79
CA LEU A 77 -9.43 -14.96 -11.02
C LEU A 77 -10.71 -14.89 -11.88
N SER A 78 -10.59 -14.46 -13.13
CA SER A 78 -11.72 -14.37 -14.07
C SER A 78 -12.33 -15.71 -14.45
N LYS A 79 -11.65 -16.82 -14.18
CA LYS A 79 -12.20 -18.18 -14.36
C LYS A 79 -13.24 -18.58 -13.30
N PHE A 80 -13.35 -17.80 -12.23
CA PHE A 80 -14.29 -18.06 -11.15
C PHE A 80 -15.60 -17.28 -11.39
N ASN A 81 -16.71 -17.98 -11.49
CA ASN A 81 -18.03 -17.36 -11.68
C ASN A 81 -18.57 -16.64 -10.43
N ASP A 82 -17.99 -16.90 -9.27
CA ASP A 82 -18.41 -16.35 -7.97
C ASP A 82 -17.43 -15.33 -7.40
N ILE A 83 -16.45 -14.87 -8.18
CA ILE A 83 -15.58 -13.75 -7.85
C ILE A 83 -16.03 -12.52 -8.64
N LYS A 84 -16.22 -11.42 -7.93
CA LYS A 84 -16.40 -10.10 -8.51
C LYS A 84 -15.12 -9.31 -8.38
N ILE A 85 -14.51 -8.98 -9.52
CA ILE A 85 -13.37 -8.07 -9.60
C ILE A 85 -13.91 -6.66 -9.83
N TYR A 86 -13.32 -5.66 -9.14
CA TYR A 86 -13.80 -4.27 -9.17
C TYR A 86 -12.95 -3.36 -10.06
N ASP A 87 -11.91 -3.89 -10.64
CA ASP A 87 -11.01 -3.15 -11.53
C ASP A 87 -11.26 -3.54 -12.98
N ASP A 88 -11.08 -2.58 -13.91
CA ASP A 88 -10.90 -2.91 -15.31
C ASP A 88 -9.40 -3.03 -15.61
N PHE A 89 -9.02 -4.05 -16.35
CA PHE A 89 -7.61 -4.34 -16.64
C PHE A 89 -6.87 -3.21 -17.38
N LYS A 90 -7.57 -2.22 -17.95
CA LYS A 90 -6.99 -1.21 -18.84
C LYS A 90 -6.17 -0.12 -18.14
N ASN A 91 -6.39 0.09 -16.83
CA ASN A 91 -5.77 1.18 -16.07
C ASN A 91 -5.09 0.65 -14.78
N GLN A 92 -4.54 -0.56 -14.81
CA GLN A 92 -4.09 -1.22 -13.59
C GLN A 92 -2.72 -0.74 -13.12
N THR A 93 -2.68 -0.60 -11.82
CA THR A 93 -1.48 -0.76 -11.00
C THR A 93 -1.33 -2.24 -10.64
N SER A 94 -0.25 -2.63 -9.96
CA SER A 94 0.01 -4.00 -9.46
C SER A 94 -0.94 -4.44 -8.33
N ILE A 95 -2.24 -4.10 -8.46
CA ILE A 95 -3.27 -4.31 -7.42
C ILE A 95 -4.53 -4.88 -8.08
N ILE A 96 -5.15 -5.88 -7.43
CA ILE A 96 -6.48 -6.39 -7.81
C ILE A 96 -7.40 -6.34 -6.58
N SER A 97 -8.55 -5.68 -6.74
CA SER A 97 -9.61 -5.60 -5.74
C SER A 97 -10.76 -6.54 -6.11
N PHE A 98 -11.15 -7.42 -5.20
CA PHE A 98 -12.18 -8.43 -5.49
C PHE A 98 -12.99 -8.82 -4.26
N ASN A 99 -14.16 -9.42 -4.49
CA ASN A 99 -14.94 -10.13 -3.48
C ASN A 99 -15.35 -11.51 -3.98
N LEU A 100 -15.52 -12.43 -3.04
CA LEU A 100 -16.06 -13.76 -3.28
C LEU A 100 -17.52 -13.78 -2.83
N ASN A 101 -18.44 -14.08 -3.73
CA ASN A 101 -19.87 -14.03 -3.47
C ASN A 101 -20.29 -14.94 -2.31
N GLY A 102 -20.99 -14.36 -1.34
CA GLY A 102 -21.47 -15.06 -0.16
C GLY A 102 -20.42 -15.27 0.94
N ILE A 103 -19.20 -14.76 0.77
CA ILE A 103 -18.13 -14.87 1.75
C ILE A 103 -17.64 -13.47 2.14
N HIS A 104 -17.58 -13.21 3.45
CA HIS A 104 -17.08 -11.96 3.95
C HIS A 104 -15.55 -11.87 3.74
N PHE A 105 -15.08 -10.72 3.27
CA PHE A 105 -13.67 -10.52 2.90
C PHE A 105 -12.69 -10.74 4.08
N ASN A 106 -13.11 -10.47 5.32
CA ASN A 106 -12.27 -10.71 6.50
C ASN A 106 -12.13 -12.22 6.79
N ASP A 107 -13.19 -13.00 6.63
CA ASP A 107 -13.15 -14.46 6.83
C ASP A 107 -12.24 -15.11 5.77
N LEU A 108 -12.34 -14.64 4.53
CA LEU A 108 -11.45 -15.03 3.45
C LEU A 108 -9.98 -14.76 3.81
N ALA A 109 -9.65 -13.53 4.25
CA ALA A 109 -8.29 -13.17 4.62
C ALA A 109 -7.76 -13.98 5.80
N MET A 110 -8.57 -14.20 6.83
CA MET A 110 -8.18 -14.98 8.00
C MET A 110 -7.82 -16.43 7.67
N LEU A 111 -8.53 -17.04 6.71
CA LEU A 111 -8.22 -18.41 6.29
C LEU A 111 -7.05 -18.48 5.30
N LEU A 112 -6.85 -17.46 4.47
CA LEU A 112 -5.67 -17.34 3.62
C LEU A 112 -4.40 -17.08 4.44
N ASP A 113 -4.49 -16.29 5.51
CA ASP A 113 -3.39 -16.05 6.44
C ASP A 113 -2.86 -17.34 7.07
N LYS A 114 -3.75 -18.28 7.44
CA LYS A 114 -3.37 -19.63 7.91
C LYS A 114 -2.61 -20.45 6.86
N LYS A 115 -2.64 -20.01 5.62
CA LYS A 115 -1.88 -20.59 4.50
C LYS A 115 -0.67 -19.75 4.10
N ASN A 116 -0.26 -18.82 4.97
CA ASN A 116 0.83 -17.87 4.73
C ASN A 116 0.61 -16.97 3.50
N ILE A 117 -0.65 -16.64 3.21
CA ILE A 117 -1.03 -15.71 2.14
C ILE A 117 -1.61 -14.46 2.77
N ALA A 118 -0.88 -13.35 2.68
CA ALA A 118 -1.31 -12.05 3.17
C ALA A 118 -2.04 -11.26 2.08
N ILE A 119 -3.29 -10.91 2.35
CA ILE A 119 -4.07 -9.96 1.55
C ILE A 119 -4.62 -8.85 2.44
N ARG A 120 -4.86 -7.69 1.88
CA ARG A 120 -5.50 -6.61 2.62
C ARG A 120 -7.00 -6.65 2.45
N THR A 121 -7.76 -6.38 3.54
CA THR A 121 -9.22 -6.34 3.51
C THR A 121 -9.78 -5.07 4.13
N GLY A 122 -11.03 -4.74 3.81
CA GLY A 122 -11.77 -3.61 4.34
C GLY A 122 -12.08 -2.54 3.29
N HIS A 123 -12.31 -1.32 3.74
CA HIS A 123 -12.66 -0.20 2.85
C HIS A 123 -11.43 0.55 2.29
N HIS A 124 -10.20 0.18 2.67
CA HIS A 124 -8.92 0.70 2.16
C HIS A 124 -8.78 2.24 2.22
N CYS A 125 -9.44 2.90 3.18
CA CYS A 125 -9.57 4.36 3.24
C CYS A 125 -10.20 4.97 1.98
N ALA A 126 -11.00 4.19 1.24
CA ALA A 126 -11.62 4.53 -0.04
C ALA A 126 -13.16 4.41 0.03
N GLN A 127 -13.78 5.04 1.02
CA GLN A 127 -15.24 4.96 1.22
C GLN A 127 -16.06 5.41 -0.01
N PRO A 128 -15.66 6.43 -0.79
CA PRO A 128 -16.38 6.78 -2.03
C PRO A 128 -16.43 5.63 -3.03
N PHE A 129 -15.33 4.86 -3.17
CA PHE A 129 -15.28 3.67 -4.01
C PHE A 129 -16.24 2.59 -3.50
N MET A 130 -16.26 2.33 -2.18
CA MET A 130 -17.17 1.36 -1.58
C MET A 130 -18.64 1.75 -1.83
N LYS A 131 -18.96 3.03 -1.68
CA LYS A 131 -20.31 3.56 -1.96
C LYS A 131 -20.69 3.42 -3.43
N HIS A 132 -19.76 3.69 -4.35
CA HIS A 132 -20.00 3.56 -5.78
C HIS A 132 -20.39 2.12 -6.18
N PHE A 133 -19.71 1.12 -5.62
CA PHE A 133 -19.99 -0.29 -5.87
C PHE A 133 -21.03 -0.91 -4.93
N ASN A 134 -21.59 -0.12 -4.01
CA ASN A 134 -22.55 -0.56 -2.99
C ASN A 134 -22.05 -1.76 -2.17
N ILE A 135 -20.81 -1.68 -1.67
CA ILE A 135 -20.16 -2.68 -0.85
C ILE A 135 -19.63 -2.06 0.45
N THR A 136 -19.44 -2.88 1.50
CA THR A 136 -18.88 -2.46 2.78
C THR A 136 -17.36 -2.53 2.81
N GLY A 137 -16.78 -3.30 1.91
CA GLY A 137 -15.34 -3.52 1.78
C GLY A 137 -15.05 -4.60 0.76
N ASN A 138 -13.77 -4.83 0.50
CA ASN A 138 -13.30 -5.89 -0.38
C ASN A 138 -11.96 -6.48 0.10
N ALA A 139 -11.56 -7.57 -0.56
CA ALA A 139 -10.21 -8.11 -0.49
C ALA A 139 -9.35 -7.47 -1.59
N ARG A 140 -8.07 -7.24 -1.29
CA ARG A 140 -7.09 -6.67 -2.22
C ARG A 140 -5.79 -7.46 -2.18
N MET A 141 -5.35 -7.93 -3.33
CA MET A 141 -4.01 -8.46 -3.54
C MET A 141 -3.13 -7.42 -4.21
N SER A 142 -1.85 -7.46 -3.94
CA SER A 142 -0.85 -6.56 -4.53
C SER A 142 0.40 -7.36 -4.86
N PHE A 143 1.06 -7.00 -5.95
CA PHE A 143 2.29 -7.63 -6.43
C PHE A 143 3.46 -6.66 -6.34
N GLY A 144 4.64 -7.21 -6.10
CA GLY A 144 5.91 -6.51 -6.14
C GLY A 144 6.94 -7.32 -6.90
N VAL A 145 8.12 -6.76 -7.08
CA VAL A 145 9.24 -7.34 -7.85
C VAL A 145 9.72 -8.71 -7.35
N TYR A 146 9.33 -9.10 -6.15
CA TYR A 146 9.71 -10.36 -5.51
C TYR A 146 8.65 -11.45 -5.65
N ASN A 147 7.47 -11.14 -6.20
CA ASN A 147 6.43 -12.15 -6.42
C ASN A 147 6.66 -12.91 -7.73
N THR A 148 6.08 -14.10 -7.80
CA THR A 148 6.19 -15.01 -8.93
C THR A 148 4.82 -15.50 -9.38
N LYS A 149 4.74 -16.13 -10.58
CA LYS A 149 3.53 -16.82 -11.03
C LYS A 149 3.17 -17.98 -10.11
N ASP A 150 4.16 -18.65 -9.50
CA ASP A 150 3.93 -19.75 -8.55
C ASP A 150 3.21 -19.27 -7.29
N ASP A 151 3.49 -18.03 -6.82
CA ASP A 151 2.74 -17.41 -5.70
C ASP A 151 1.27 -17.23 -6.07
N ILE A 152 0.99 -16.82 -7.30
CA ILE A 152 -0.38 -16.65 -7.81
C ILE A 152 -1.07 -18.00 -7.92
N ASP A 153 -0.43 -19.01 -8.45
CA ASP A 153 -0.98 -20.36 -8.57
C ASP A 153 -1.26 -20.97 -7.18
N TYR A 154 -0.36 -20.74 -6.23
CA TYR A 154 -0.57 -21.14 -4.85
C TYR A 154 -1.76 -20.40 -4.21
N PHE A 155 -1.89 -19.10 -4.47
CA PHE A 155 -3.06 -18.32 -4.04
C PHE A 155 -4.36 -18.90 -4.62
N ILE A 156 -4.42 -19.16 -5.92
CA ILE A 156 -5.61 -19.69 -6.61
C ILE A 156 -6.00 -21.08 -6.05
N LYS A 157 -5.02 -21.94 -5.82
CA LYS A 157 -5.23 -23.24 -5.17
C LYS A 157 -5.82 -23.06 -3.76
N SER A 158 -5.19 -22.20 -2.96
CA SER A 158 -5.60 -21.91 -1.59
C SER A 158 -6.98 -21.28 -1.51
N LEU A 159 -7.32 -20.40 -2.45
CA LEU A 159 -8.64 -19.79 -2.58
C LEU A 159 -9.73 -20.86 -2.81
N ASN A 160 -9.48 -21.85 -3.67
CA ASN A 160 -10.40 -22.95 -3.89
C ASN A 160 -10.61 -23.81 -2.64
N GLU A 161 -9.56 -24.04 -1.84
CA GLU A 161 -9.66 -24.78 -0.58
C GLU A 161 -10.44 -24.01 0.48
N VAL A 162 -10.16 -22.73 0.62
CA VAL A 162 -10.86 -21.81 1.56
C VAL A 162 -12.35 -21.70 1.21
N LYS A 163 -12.69 -21.61 -0.07
CA LYS A 163 -14.09 -21.63 -0.53
C LYS A 163 -14.87 -22.85 -0.04
N LYS A 164 -14.24 -24.03 -0.04
CA LYS A 164 -14.90 -25.28 0.43
C LYS A 164 -15.14 -25.31 1.93
N ILE A 165 -14.38 -24.51 2.70
CA ILE A 165 -14.53 -24.40 4.15
C ILE A 165 -15.64 -23.41 4.51
N LEU A 166 -15.79 -22.32 3.71
CA LEU A 166 -16.69 -21.21 3.98
C LEU A 166 -18.08 -21.34 3.32
N LYS A 167 -18.26 -22.31 2.42
CA LYS A 167 -19.54 -22.67 1.80
C LYS A 167 -20.08 -23.97 2.38
#